data_731f462914bf9f7ae15fc8b1e389d3ce
#
_entry.id   731f462914bf9f7ae15fc8b1e389d3ce
#
_cell.length_a   1.000
_cell.length_b   1.000
_cell.length_c   1.000
_cell.angle_alpha   90.00
_cell.angle_beta   90.00
_cell.angle_gamma   90.00
#
_symmetry.space_group_name_H-M   'P 1'
#
loop_
_entity.id
_entity.type
_entity.pdbx_description
1 polymer ?
#
loop_
_entity_poly.entity_id
_entity_poly.type
_entity_poly.pdbx_seq_one_letter_code
_entity_poly.pdbx_strand_id
1 'polypeptide(L)'
;MGARQLVAWGAIRQIWIPGDRRDYFQLASDPATMLLELYREFLKPRLGVAGKRLTEMMDGLHEDLTGGFLSEEEFDICRKRLEHLAKIQSKLQSAAPILERLL
;
A
#
# COMPACT_ATOMS: atom_id res chain seq x y z
N MET A 1 12.89 4.33 11.14
CA MET A 1 12.47 5.56 10.45
C MET A 1 13.01 6.75 11.22
N GLY A 2 13.72 7.65 10.56
CA GLY A 2 14.30 8.82 11.21
C GLY A 2 13.47 10.08 10.97
N ALA A 3 13.74 11.13 11.78
CA ALA A 3 13.06 12.42 11.65
C ALA A 3 13.23 13.05 10.27
N ARG A 4 14.38 12.86 9.62
CA ARG A 4 14.62 13.36 8.26
C ARG A 4 13.66 12.76 7.23
N GLN A 5 13.32 11.49 7.36
CA GLN A 5 12.35 10.83 6.48
C GLN A 5 10.95 11.40 6.69
N LEU A 6 10.58 11.66 7.94
CA LEU A 6 9.30 12.28 8.26
C LEU A 6 9.18 13.70 7.71
N VAL A 7 10.27 14.47 7.74
CA VAL A 7 10.34 15.79 7.12
C VAL A 7 10.17 15.68 5.59
N ALA A 8 10.88 14.73 4.97
CA ALA A 8 10.79 14.50 3.52
C ALA A 8 9.38 14.10 3.09
N TRP A 9 8.62 13.42 3.95
CA TRP A 9 7.24 13.03 3.69
C TRP A 9 6.23 14.13 4.02
N GLY A 10 6.69 15.26 4.56
CA GLY A 10 5.80 16.34 4.96
C GLY A 10 5.03 16.10 6.25
N ALA A 11 5.37 15.03 7.00
CA ALA A 11 4.68 14.67 8.23
C ALA A 11 5.05 15.58 9.40
N ILE A 12 6.28 16.05 9.43
CA ILE A 12 6.78 16.97 10.45
C ILE A 12 7.55 18.11 9.80
N ARG A 13 7.67 19.21 10.51
CA ARG A 13 8.50 20.36 10.12
C ARG A 13 9.61 20.56 11.11
N GLN A 14 10.78 20.90 10.59
CA GLN A 14 11.89 21.34 11.43
C GLN A 14 11.65 22.78 11.87
N ILE A 15 11.77 23.05 13.16
CA ILE A 15 11.59 24.38 13.73
C ILE A 15 12.94 24.89 14.21
N TRP A 16 13.24 26.13 13.83
CA TRP A 16 14.40 26.83 14.34
C TRP A 16 13.96 27.78 15.46
N ILE A 17 14.63 27.70 16.61
CA ILE A 17 14.39 28.59 17.75
C ILE A 17 15.65 29.45 17.93
N PRO A 18 15.53 30.79 17.84
CA PRO A 18 16.67 31.69 18.01
C PRO A 18 17.39 31.46 19.35
N GLY A 19 18.72 31.33 19.31
CA GLY A 19 19.52 31.10 20.50
C GLY A 19 19.64 29.65 20.96
N ASP A 20 18.96 28.74 20.31
CA ASP A 20 19.07 27.31 20.58
C ASP A 20 19.73 26.61 19.41
N ARG A 21 20.66 25.69 19.71
CA ARG A 21 21.38 24.90 18.70
C ARG A 21 20.73 23.57 18.41
N ARG A 22 19.68 23.17 19.14
CA ARG A 22 18.98 21.90 18.94
C ARG A 22 17.96 22.02 17.81
N ASP A 23 17.78 20.92 17.10
CA ASP A 23 16.73 20.82 16.10
C ASP A 23 15.40 20.50 16.79
N TYR A 24 14.37 21.24 16.44
CA TYR A 24 13.02 21.03 16.92
C TYR A 24 12.13 20.63 15.77
N PHE A 25 11.20 19.70 16.04
CA PHE A 25 10.26 19.19 15.04
C PHE A 25 8.83 19.37 15.52
N GLN A 26 7.97 19.67 14.60
CA GLN A 26 6.54 19.86 14.84
C GLN A 26 5.74 19.11 13.77
N LEU A 27 4.58 18.57 14.13
CA LEU A 27 3.68 17.99 13.14
C LEU A 27 3.26 19.06 12.13
N ALA A 28 3.48 18.78 10.85
CA ALA A 28 3.15 19.71 9.77
C ALA A 28 1.66 19.79 9.49
N SER A 29 0.93 18.69 9.80
CA SER A 29 -0.52 18.59 9.69
C SER A 29 -1.06 17.75 10.84
N ASP A 30 -2.38 17.69 10.99
CA ASP A 30 -2.97 16.81 11.98
C ASP A 30 -2.73 15.32 11.60
N PRO A 31 -2.82 14.41 12.59
CA PRO A 31 -2.53 12.99 12.32
C PRO A 31 -3.42 12.36 11.26
N ALA A 32 -4.67 12.77 11.16
CA ALA A 32 -5.60 12.25 10.17
C ALA A 32 -5.19 12.65 8.75
N THR A 33 -4.84 13.93 8.56
CA THR A 33 -4.35 14.43 7.27
C THR A 33 -3.05 13.73 6.88
N MET A 34 -2.15 13.53 7.83
CA MET A 34 -0.89 12.82 7.60
C MET A 34 -1.14 11.38 7.13
N LEU A 35 -2.02 10.64 7.79
CA LEU A 35 -2.38 9.29 7.40
C LEU A 35 -2.98 9.23 6.00
N LEU A 36 -3.85 10.18 5.67
CA LEU A 36 -4.46 10.25 4.35
C LEU A 36 -3.42 10.51 3.25
N GLU A 37 -2.48 11.42 3.50
CA GLU A 37 -1.39 11.70 2.57
C GLU A 37 -0.49 10.49 2.35
N LEU A 38 -0.12 9.79 3.43
CA LEU A 38 0.65 8.54 3.34
C LEU A 38 -0.09 7.48 2.54
N TYR A 39 -1.38 7.34 2.77
CA TYR A 39 -2.21 6.42 2.01
C TYR A 39 -2.21 6.76 0.52
N ARG A 40 -2.49 8.01 0.17
CA ARG A 40 -2.55 8.45 -1.23
C ARG A 40 -1.21 8.32 -1.94
N GLU A 41 -0.13 8.63 -1.27
CA GLU A 41 1.20 8.68 -1.86
C GLU A 41 1.85 7.31 -1.98
N PHE A 42 1.69 6.45 -0.96
CA PHE A 42 2.40 5.18 -0.89
C PHE A 42 1.54 3.96 -1.09
N LEU A 43 0.37 3.89 -0.46
CA LEU A 43 -0.44 2.69 -0.48
C LEU A 43 -1.33 2.57 -1.71
N LYS A 44 -2.05 3.62 -2.06
CA LYS A 44 -3.01 3.62 -3.16
C LYS A 44 -2.41 3.19 -4.50
N PRO A 45 -1.25 3.74 -4.93
CA PRO A 45 -0.62 3.30 -6.19
C PRO A 45 -0.19 1.83 -6.16
N ARG A 46 0.30 1.35 -5.01
CA ARG A 46 0.74 -0.04 -4.85
C ARG A 46 -0.42 -1.02 -4.88
N LEU A 47 -1.57 -0.65 -4.35
CA LEU A 47 -2.77 -1.49 -4.41
C LEU A 47 -3.23 -1.72 -5.84
N GLY A 48 -3.21 -0.69 -6.68
CA GLY A 48 -3.54 -0.82 -8.11
C GLY A 48 -2.58 -1.74 -8.85
N VAL A 49 -1.28 -1.60 -8.62
CA VAL A 49 -0.24 -2.46 -9.19
C VAL A 49 -0.39 -3.90 -8.70
N ALA A 50 -0.66 -4.09 -7.41
CA ALA A 50 -0.86 -5.43 -6.85
C ALA A 50 -2.06 -6.14 -7.49
N GLY A 51 -3.17 -5.44 -7.69
CA GLY A 51 -4.36 -5.99 -8.36
C GLY A 51 -4.04 -6.44 -9.79
N LYS A 52 -3.31 -5.64 -10.55
CA LYS A 52 -2.87 -5.98 -11.90
C LYS A 52 -1.97 -7.20 -11.91
N ARG A 53 -0.99 -7.27 -11.01
CA ARG A 53 -0.08 -8.42 -10.89
C ARG A 53 -0.82 -9.70 -10.53
N LEU A 54 -1.80 -9.62 -9.63
CA LEU A 54 -2.61 -10.78 -9.26
C LEU A 54 -3.40 -11.32 -10.45
N THR A 55 -3.97 -10.44 -11.28
CA THR A 55 -4.66 -10.82 -12.51
C THR A 55 -3.70 -11.51 -13.50
N GLU A 56 -2.52 -10.95 -13.70
CA GLU A 56 -1.49 -11.54 -14.56
C GLU A 56 -1.04 -12.91 -14.07
N MET A 57 -0.87 -13.08 -12.75
CA MET A 57 -0.54 -14.37 -12.14
C MET A 57 -1.64 -15.41 -12.35
N MET A 58 -2.90 -15.01 -12.22
CA MET A 58 -4.02 -15.91 -12.45
C MET A 58 -4.10 -16.36 -13.91
N ASP A 59 -3.88 -15.44 -14.85
CA ASP A 59 -3.83 -15.76 -16.29
C ASP A 59 -2.68 -16.71 -16.60
N GLY A 60 -1.50 -16.46 -16.05
CA GLY A 60 -0.34 -17.36 -16.20
C GLY A 60 -0.59 -18.74 -15.60
N LEU A 61 -1.28 -18.81 -14.47
CA LEU A 61 -1.66 -20.07 -13.84
C LEU A 61 -2.59 -20.91 -14.73
N HIS A 62 -3.57 -20.29 -15.38
CA HIS A 62 -4.46 -20.95 -16.34
C HIS A 62 -3.71 -21.44 -17.56
N GLU A 63 -2.78 -20.65 -18.08
CA GLU A 63 -1.92 -21.05 -19.21
C GLU A 63 -1.06 -22.25 -18.85
N ASP A 64 -0.47 -22.29 -17.67
CA ASP A 64 0.37 -23.40 -17.19
C ASP A 64 -0.44 -24.67 -17.02
N LEU A 65 -1.67 -24.58 -16.55
CA LEU A 65 -2.57 -25.74 -16.46
C LEU A 65 -2.89 -26.27 -17.86
N THR A 66 -3.27 -25.39 -18.78
CA THR A 66 -3.62 -25.76 -20.16
C THR A 66 -2.41 -26.36 -20.90
N GLY A 67 -1.22 -25.81 -20.63
CA GLY A 67 0.03 -26.29 -21.22
C GLY A 67 0.59 -27.58 -20.60
N GLY A 68 -0.03 -28.10 -19.55
CA GLY A 68 0.41 -29.32 -18.88
C GLY A 68 1.57 -29.14 -17.91
N PHE A 69 1.94 -27.91 -17.57
CA PHE A 69 3.03 -27.61 -16.63
C PHE A 69 2.61 -27.73 -15.17
N LEU A 70 1.31 -27.73 -14.90
CA LEU A 70 0.72 -27.90 -13.57
C LEU A 70 -0.31 -29.03 -13.59
N SER A 71 -0.36 -29.80 -12.50
CA SER A 71 -1.48 -30.71 -12.25
C SER A 71 -2.71 -29.92 -11.83
N GLU A 72 -3.89 -30.53 -11.93
CA GLU A 72 -5.13 -29.91 -11.45
C GLU A 72 -5.08 -29.64 -9.95
N GLU A 73 -4.45 -30.50 -9.18
CA GLU A 73 -4.28 -30.32 -7.74
C GLU A 73 -3.39 -29.11 -7.42
N GLU A 74 -2.25 -28.99 -8.10
CA GLU A 74 -1.34 -27.84 -7.96
C GLU A 74 -2.02 -26.56 -8.36
N PHE A 75 -2.76 -26.59 -9.48
CA PHE A 75 -3.55 -25.44 -9.94
C PHE A 75 -4.56 -25.01 -8.90
N ASP A 76 -5.30 -25.93 -8.33
CA ASP A 76 -6.35 -25.61 -7.35
C ASP A 76 -5.77 -24.96 -6.09
N ILE A 77 -4.63 -25.45 -5.59
CA ILE A 77 -3.94 -24.88 -4.44
C ILE A 77 -3.51 -23.43 -4.74
N CYS A 78 -2.86 -23.21 -5.88
CA CYS A 78 -2.39 -21.87 -6.27
C CYS A 78 -3.55 -20.92 -6.53
N ARG A 79 -4.61 -21.39 -7.19
CA ARG A 79 -5.80 -20.60 -7.45
C ARG A 79 -6.45 -20.10 -6.16
N LYS A 80 -6.60 -20.96 -5.17
CA LYS A 80 -7.18 -20.59 -3.88
C LYS A 80 -6.35 -19.52 -3.16
N ARG A 81 -5.03 -19.63 -3.20
CA ARG A 81 -4.12 -18.65 -2.61
C ARG A 81 -4.21 -17.30 -3.32
N LEU A 82 -4.23 -17.30 -4.65
CA LEU A 82 -4.35 -16.07 -5.44
C LEU A 82 -5.71 -15.40 -5.23
N GLU A 83 -6.78 -16.17 -5.17
CA GLU A 83 -8.12 -15.65 -4.88
C GLU A 83 -8.19 -15.02 -3.50
N HIS A 84 -7.54 -15.63 -2.50
CA HIS A 84 -7.47 -15.06 -1.15
C HIS A 84 -6.74 -13.72 -1.13
N LEU A 85 -5.59 -13.65 -1.79
CA LEU A 85 -4.83 -12.40 -1.92
C LEU A 85 -5.61 -11.34 -2.68
N ALA A 86 -6.32 -11.71 -3.74
CA ALA A 86 -7.15 -10.80 -4.52
C ALA A 86 -8.30 -10.23 -3.68
N LYS A 87 -8.91 -11.04 -2.80
CA LYS A 87 -9.93 -10.55 -1.88
C LYS A 87 -9.38 -9.54 -0.89
N ILE A 88 -8.19 -9.79 -0.32
CA ILE A 88 -7.55 -8.85 0.60
C ILE A 88 -7.25 -7.54 -0.12
N GLN A 89 -6.64 -7.61 -1.29
CA GLN A 89 -6.31 -6.43 -2.10
C GLN A 89 -7.57 -5.63 -2.45
N SER A 90 -8.63 -6.30 -2.88
CA SER A 90 -9.91 -5.67 -3.23
C SER A 90 -10.57 -4.98 -2.03
N LYS A 91 -10.54 -5.61 -0.86
CA LYS A 91 -11.07 -5.01 0.37
C LYS A 91 -10.30 -3.76 0.77
N LEU A 92 -8.98 -3.79 0.70
CA LEU A 92 -8.14 -2.64 0.98
C LEU A 92 -8.40 -1.50 -0.01
N GLN A 93 -8.54 -1.81 -1.27
CA GLN A 93 -8.84 -0.82 -2.30
C GLN A 93 -10.24 -0.22 -2.12
N SER A 94 -11.22 -1.01 -1.73
CA SER A 94 -12.59 -0.55 -1.47
C SER A 94 -12.69 0.30 -0.21
N ALA A 95 -11.80 0.11 0.75
CA ALA A 95 -11.76 0.93 1.97
C ALA A 95 -11.23 2.34 1.73
N ALA A 96 -10.52 2.56 0.62
CA ALA A 96 -9.91 3.84 0.30
C ALA A 96 -10.90 5.03 0.31
N PRO A 97 -12.04 4.96 -0.40
CA PRO A 97 -13.01 6.07 -0.39
C PRO A 97 -13.59 6.32 0.99
N ILE A 98 -13.74 5.26 1.81
CA ILE A 98 -14.26 5.37 3.19
C ILE A 98 -13.25 6.12 4.05
N LEU A 99 -11.97 5.76 3.96
CA LEU A 99 -10.90 6.44 4.68
C LEU A 99 -10.80 7.91 4.27
N GLU A 100 -10.90 8.20 2.99
CA GLU A 100 -10.86 9.57 2.46
C GLU A 100 -12.03 10.41 2.97
N ARG A 101 -13.20 9.81 3.19
CA ARG A 101 -14.37 10.50 3.75
C ARG A 101 -14.26 10.75 5.25
N LEU A 102 -13.67 9.81 6.00
CA LEU A 102 -13.52 9.91 7.44
C LEU A 102 -12.41 10.87 7.86
N LEU A 103 -11.43 11.05 7.01
CA LEU A 103 -10.28 11.92 7.25
C LEU A 103 -10.38 13.21 6.46
#